data_8e209dd44f5d6a74ad8eb247b876bb1a
#
_entry.id   8e209dd44f5d6a74ad8eb247b876bb1a
#
_cell.length_a   1.000
_cell.length_b   1.000
_cell.length_c   1.000
_cell.angle_alpha   90.00
_cell.angle_beta   90.00
_cell.angle_gamma   90.00
#
_symmetry.space_group_name_H-M   'P 1'
#
loop_
_entity.id
_entity.type
_entity.pdbx_description
1 polymer ?
#
loop_
_entity_poly.entity_id
_entity_poly.type
_entity_poly.pdbx_seq_one_letter_code
_entity_poly.pdbx_strand_id
1 'polypeptide(L)'
;MPTPCTQGTISSQAAQWGRIIAAALDEAHDRPSAGDGRNQNAHRAVSDVRGVFCAILCALVCGCGGGGGSGSPPPPPPPPPPTNATLLAVTNATTGTIDILTIDLKTGIPTPIAGNPLPDGPTPSAVAIDPQKRFLYVASSSGEIRGYLIDPSTLKLTAVTGSPFSTSAQSVAIAIDSGGQFVLTANGSANTVSVFKIGSSGALAEVAGSPFAAGADPSAVIVTAGHYVYVANTLGGSVSAYSMNTTSGALVPVVGSPFPTAGSPNGLVVDQTDTHVYATESQPNEVYGFSINASSGALTAIPGSPFAASYTIRSPVADAEGKRLHAANGTDVDCFLVNASSGALTEIGLSYTNGRAIALALDGPDDFLYALDNVGNQIEVFSINPTDGALTLISGSPFALFPGAGTQNIGPNALTVQH
;
A
#
# COMPACT_ATOMS: atom_id res chain seq x y z
N MET A 1 -58.47 8.50 -19.17
CA MET A 1 -58.26 7.12 -18.74
C MET A 1 -57.36 6.47 -19.80
N PRO A 2 -56.12 6.17 -19.49
CA PRO A 2 -55.28 5.37 -20.40
C PRO A 2 -55.42 3.90 -20.05
N THR A 3 -55.49 3.07 -21.06
CA THR A 3 -55.61 1.60 -21.03
C THR A 3 -54.36 0.94 -20.48
N PRO A 4 -54.45 -0.13 -19.69
CA PRO A 4 -53.30 -0.82 -19.14
C PRO A 4 -52.57 -1.62 -20.21
N CYS A 5 -51.24 -1.47 -20.21
CA CYS A 5 -50.31 -2.25 -21.04
C CYS A 5 -50.30 -3.71 -20.53
N THR A 6 -50.66 -4.66 -21.34
CA THR A 6 -50.82 -6.07 -20.97
C THR A 6 -49.43 -6.75 -20.85
N GLN A 7 -49.17 -7.40 -19.74
CA GLN A 7 -47.98 -8.21 -19.44
C GLN A 7 -47.72 -9.42 -20.37
N GLY A 8 -48.62 -9.65 -21.36
CA GLY A 8 -48.57 -10.84 -22.23
C GLY A 8 -47.56 -10.81 -23.34
N THR A 9 -47.06 -9.65 -23.76
CA THR A 9 -46.17 -9.53 -24.93
C THR A 9 -44.68 -9.68 -24.64
N ILE A 10 -44.28 -9.46 -23.37
CA ILE A 10 -42.87 -9.55 -22.97
C ILE A 10 -42.42 -11.00 -22.73
N SER A 11 -43.32 -11.87 -22.29
CA SER A 11 -43.00 -13.27 -22.02
C SER A 11 -42.78 -14.11 -23.30
N SER A 12 -43.45 -13.77 -24.42
CA SER A 12 -43.33 -14.50 -25.68
C SER A 12 -42.02 -14.20 -26.42
N GLN A 13 -41.54 -12.96 -26.35
CA GLN A 13 -40.25 -12.58 -26.93
C GLN A 13 -39.07 -13.13 -26.15
N ALA A 14 -39.10 -13.07 -24.82
CA ALA A 14 -38.05 -13.66 -23.96
C ALA A 14 -37.92 -15.19 -24.17
N ALA A 15 -39.04 -15.89 -24.35
CA ALA A 15 -39.03 -17.32 -24.65
C ALA A 15 -38.51 -17.66 -26.06
N GLN A 16 -38.68 -16.75 -27.03
CA GLN A 16 -38.16 -16.92 -28.38
C GLN A 16 -36.64 -16.72 -28.42
N TRP A 17 -36.12 -15.74 -27.73
CA TRP A 17 -34.67 -15.50 -27.63
C TRP A 17 -33.95 -16.58 -26.82
N GLY A 18 -34.55 -17.11 -25.78
CA GLY A 18 -34.02 -18.25 -25.04
C GLY A 18 -33.81 -19.50 -25.91
N ARG A 19 -34.69 -19.75 -26.85
CA ARG A 19 -34.54 -20.88 -27.81
C ARG A 19 -33.45 -20.65 -28.85
N ILE A 20 -33.26 -19.42 -29.30
CA ILE A 20 -32.17 -19.08 -30.25
C ILE A 20 -30.81 -19.24 -29.61
N ILE A 21 -30.68 -18.87 -28.34
CA ILE A 21 -29.42 -19.01 -27.58
C ILE A 21 -29.11 -20.47 -27.29
N ALA A 22 -30.11 -21.28 -26.94
CA ALA A 22 -29.93 -22.71 -26.69
C ALA A 22 -29.48 -23.45 -27.96
N ALA A 23 -30.04 -23.09 -29.11
CA ALA A 23 -29.63 -23.67 -30.40
C ALA A 23 -28.20 -23.27 -30.82
N ALA A 24 -27.78 -22.03 -30.53
CA ALA A 24 -26.42 -21.59 -30.82
C ALA A 24 -25.35 -22.20 -29.93
N LEU A 25 -25.73 -22.58 -28.69
CA LEU A 25 -24.84 -23.29 -27.75
C LEU A 25 -24.71 -24.78 -28.07
N ASP A 26 -25.75 -25.40 -28.62
CA ASP A 26 -25.74 -26.80 -29.03
C ASP A 26 -24.89 -27.01 -30.31
N GLU A 27 -24.92 -26.08 -31.26
CA GLU A 27 -24.05 -26.09 -32.45
C GLU A 27 -22.56 -25.92 -32.13
N ALA A 28 -22.23 -25.28 -31.01
CA ALA A 28 -20.85 -25.10 -30.57
C ALA A 28 -20.26 -26.35 -29.88
N HIS A 29 -21.09 -27.28 -29.45
CA HIS A 29 -20.66 -28.48 -28.69
C HIS A 29 -20.38 -29.69 -29.59
N ASP A 30 -20.86 -29.69 -30.86
CA ASP A 30 -20.85 -30.88 -31.75
C ASP A 30 -19.75 -30.84 -32.83
N ARG A 31 -18.67 -30.05 -32.67
CA ARG A 31 -17.52 -30.08 -33.57
C ARG A 31 -16.38 -30.92 -33.02
N PRO A 32 -15.97 -32.00 -33.70
CA PRO A 32 -14.85 -32.82 -33.27
C PRO A 32 -13.54 -32.01 -33.35
N SER A 33 -12.71 -32.14 -32.33
CA SER A 33 -11.39 -31.52 -32.17
C SER A 33 -10.40 -32.10 -33.21
N ALA A 34 -10.20 -31.36 -34.31
CA ALA A 34 -9.04 -31.54 -35.15
C ALA A 34 -7.98 -30.52 -34.73
N GLY A 35 -6.83 -31.00 -34.31
CA GLY A 35 -5.71 -30.13 -33.87
C GLY A 35 -5.18 -29.30 -35.03
N ASP A 36 -5.13 -28.03 -34.84
CA ASP A 36 -4.07 -27.13 -35.27
C ASP A 36 -4.38 -25.68 -34.81
N GLY A 37 -3.48 -25.07 -34.16
CA GLY A 37 -3.01 -23.69 -34.02
C GLY A 37 -3.95 -22.47 -34.20
N ARG A 38 -5.28 -22.52 -33.95
CA ARG A 38 -6.17 -21.35 -34.16
C ARG A 38 -7.24 -21.19 -33.07
N ASN A 39 -6.87 -21.21 -31.80
CA ASN A 39 -7.86 -21.10 -30.70
C ASN A 39 -7.95 -19.72 -30.05
N GLN A 40 -7.42 -18.67 -30.66
CA GLN A 40 -7.56 -17.31 -30.11
C GLN A 40 -8.83 -16.57 -30.53
N ASN A 41 -9.50 -17.00 -31.61
CA ASN A 41 -10.71 -16.31 -32.07
C ASN A 41 -12.02 -16.80 -31.43
N ALA A 42 -12.03 -17.99 -30.84
CA ALA A 42 -13.22 -18.52 -30.16
C ALA A 42 -13.47 -17.85 -28.80
N HIS A 43 -12.41 -17.54 -28.06
CA HIS A 43 -12.53 -16.82 -26.79
C HIS A 43 -12.93 -15.34 -26.94
N ARG A 44 -12.56 -14.71 -28.07
CA ARG A 44 -12.97 -13.34 -28.37
C ARG A 44 -14.46 -13.24 -28.72
N ALA A 45 -15.00 -14.21 -29.43
CA ALA A 45 -16.43 -14.23 -29.80
C ALA A 45 -17.34 -14.40 -28.58
N VAL A 46 -16.92 -15.14 -27.53
CA VAL A 46 -17.71 -15.33 -26.32
C VAL A 46 -17.67 -14.11 -25.40
N SER A 47 -16.55 -13.35 -25.36
CA SER A 47 -16.46 -12.10 -24.61
C SER A 47 -17.29 -10.97 -25.25
N ASP A 48 -17.35 -10.91 -26.59
CA ASP A 48 -18.12 -9.89 -27.27
C ASP A 48 -19.64 -10.10 -27.12
N VAL A 49 -20.09 -11.35 -27.07
CA VAL A 49 -21.50 -11.67 -26.79
C VAL A 49 -21.93 -11.29 -25.38
N ARG A 50 -21.07 -11.44 -24.39
CA ARG A 50 -21.37 -11.00 -23.02
C ARG A 50 -21.41 -9.48 -22.86
N GLY A 51 -20.54 -8.74 -23.54
CA GLY A 51 -20.53 -7.28 -23.55
C GLY A 51 -21.77 -6.67 -24.21
N VAL A 52 -22.24 -7.26 -25.31
CA VAL A 52 -23.45 -6.82 -26.01
C VAL A 52 -24.72 -7.14 -25.19
N PHE A 53 -24.74 -8.23 -24.44
CA PHE A 53 -25.89 -8.59 -23.60
C PHE A 53 -26.10 -7.64 -22.43
N CYS A 54 -25.02 -7.14 -21.80
CA CYS A 54 -25.14 -6.12 -20.75
C CYS A 54 -25.66 -4.78 -21.29
N ALA A 55 -25.23 -4.39 -22.50
CA ALA A 55 -25.66 -3.14 -23.11
C ALA A 55 -27.12 -3.18 -23.57
N ILE A 56 -27.60 -4.31 -24.04
CA ILE A 56 -29.00 -4.48 -24.49
C ILE A 56 -29.95 -4.59 -23.29
N LEU A 57 -29.54 -5.20 -22.17
CA LEU A 57 -30.36 -5.28 -20.96
C LEU A 57 -30.54 -3.91 -20.30
N CYS A 58 -29.52 -3.03 -20.31
CA CYS A 58 -29.62 -1.66 -19.85
C CYS A 58 -30.50 -0.77 -20.72
N ALA A 59 -30.53 -1.00 -22.05
CA ALA A 59 -31.34 -0.21 -22.98
C ALA A 59 -32.83 -0.57 -22.92
N LEU A 60 -33.19 -1.80 -22.53
CA LEU A 60 -34.58 -2.25 -22.43
C LEU A 60 -35.29 -1.82 -21.11
N VAL A 61 -34.52 -1.41 -20.08
CA VAL A 61 -35.07 -0.94 -18.81
C VAL A 61 -35.29 0.58 -18.79
N CYS A 62 -34.63 1.34 -19.71
CA CYS A 62 -34.72 2.81 -19.75
C CYS A 62 -35.74 3.39 -20.75
N GLY A 63 -36.57 2.57 -21.39
CA GLY A 63 -37.45 3.04 -22.47
C GLY A 63 -38.96 2.93 -22.22
N CYS A 64 -39.48 3.50 -21.12
CA CYS A 64 -40.89 3.88 -21.00
C CYS A 64 -41.08 4.80 -19.80
N GLY A 65 -41.17 6.10 -20.02
CA GLY A 65 -41.56 7.04 -18.96
C GLY A 65 -41.60 8.46 -19.46
N GLY A 66 -42.71 8.81 -20.09
CA GLY A 66 -43.11 10.20 -20.28
C GLY A 66 -43.80 10.74 -19.03
N GLY A 67 -43.35 11.86 -18.51
CA GLY A 67 -44.14 12.89 -17.86
C GLY A 67 -44.62 12.64 -16.43
N GLY A 68 -44.06 13.35 -15.48
CA GLY A 68 -44.58 13.56 -14.14
C GLY A 68 -43.47 13.68 -13.11
N GLY A 69 -43.02 14.92 -12.84
CA GLY A 69 -41.96 15.18 -11.86
C GLY A 69 -42.34 14.76 -10.46
N SER A 70 -41.77 13.69 -9.99
CA SER A 70 -41.41 13.44 -8.61
C SER A 70 -39.98 12.91 -8.68
N GLY A 71 -39.01 13.82 -8.67
CA GLY A 71 -37.62 13.45 -8.52
C GLY A 71 -37.49 12.63 -7.24
N SER A 72 -37.06 11.37 -7.37
CA SER A 72 -36.57 10.64 -6.20
C SER A 72 -35.51 11.53 -5.57
N PRO A 73 -35.58 11.78 -4.24
CA PRO A 73 -34.51 12.53 -3.59
C PRO A 73 -33.18 11.86 -3.91
N PRO A 74 -32.11 12.63 -4.16
CA PRO A 74 -30.79 12.06 -4.34
C PRO A 74 -30.52 11.13 -3.15
N PRO A 75 -29.81 9.99 -3.36
CA PRO A 75 -29.46 9.13 -2.25
C PRO A 75 -28.81 10.00 -1.17
N PRO A 76 -29.12 9.75 0.12
CA PRO A 76 -28.51 10.50 1.20
C PRO A 76 -26.99 10.41 1.04
N PRO A 77 -26.26 11.51 1.30
CA PRO A 77 -24.81 11.46 1.29
C PRO A 77 -24.35 10.32 2.21
N PRO A 78 -23.28 9.59 1.87
CA PRO A 78 -22.75 8.57 2.75
C PRO A 78 -22.55 9.18 4.14
N PRO A 79 -22.80 8.44 5.23
CA PRO A 79 -22.60 8.94 6.58
C PRO A 79 -21.13 9.43 6.69
N PRO A 80 -20.89 10.54 7.39
CA PRO A 80 -19.53 11.00 7.63
C PRO A 80 -18.75 9.86 8.29
N PRO A 81 -17.47 9.66 7.93
CA PRO A 81 -16.64 8.66 8.56
C PRO A 81 -16.63 8.91 10.08
N PRO A 82 -16.58 7.85 10.90
CA PRO A 82 -16.55 8.01 12.35
C PRO A 82 -15.33 8.87 12.72
N THR A 83 -15.47 9.72 13.72
CA THR A 83 -14.46 10.69 14.20
C THR A 83 -13.12 10.04 14.62
N ASN A 84 -13.04 8.72 14.65
CA ASN A 84 -11.86 7.90 14.95
C ASN A 84 -11.50 6.95 13.79
N ALA A 85 -11.90 7.25 12.56
CA ALA A 85 -11.55 6.39 11.43
C ALA A 85 -10.03 6.45 11.18
N THR A 86 -9.43 5.28 11.10
CA THR A 86 -8.04 5.10 10.68
C THR A 86 -7.99 5.14 9.15
N LEU A 87 -6.99 5.84 8.62
CA LEU A 87 -6.74 5.93 7.18
C LEU A 87 -5.78 4.84 6.73
N LEU A 88 -6.08 4.28 5.58
CA LEU A 88 -5.19 3.45 4.79
C LEU A 88 -4.96 4.17 3.45
N ALA A 89 -3.71 4.39 3.08
CA ALA A 89 -3.36 5.00 1.81
C ALA A 89 -2.49 4.06 0.97
N VAL A 90 -2.84 3.94 -0.30
CA VAL A 90 -2.14 3.07 -1.26
C VAL A 90 -1.80 3.88 -2.52
N THR A 91 -0.54 3.85 -2.93
CA THR A 91 -0.10 4.51 -4.17
C THR A 91 -0.10 3.54 -5.35
N ASN A 92 -0.39 4.05 -6.55
CA ASN A 92 -0.27 3.30 -7.79
C ASN A 92 0.58 4.07 -8.80
N ALA A 93 1.82 3.61 -9.00
CA ALA A 93 2.79 4.26 -9.87
C ALA A 93 2.38 4.25 -11.35
N THR A 94 1.58 3.28 -11.79
CA THR A 94 1.22 3.17 -13.20
C THR A 94 0.06 4.07 -13.58
N THR A 95 -0.93 4.19 -12.70
CA THR A 95 -2.08 5.10 -12.91
C THR A 95 -1.81 6.51 -12.44
N GLY A 96 -0.77 6.71 -11.61
CA GLY A 96 -0.48 8.00 -10.99
C GLY A 96 -1.58 8.42 -10.00
N THR A 97 -2.07 7.46 -9.19
CA THR A 97 -3.18 7.68 -8.27
C THR A 97 -2.84 7.23 -6.85
N ILE A 98 -3.62 7.74 -5.90
CA ILE A 98 -3.66 7.24 -4.52
C ILE A 98 -5.07 6.72 -4.25
N ASP A 99 -5.18 5.53 -3.68
CA ASP A 99 -6.39 5.05 -3.03
C ASP A 99 -6.37 5.39 -1.55
N ILE A 100 -7.44 5.98 -1.07
CA ILE A 100 -7.64 6.30 0.34
C ILE A 100 -8.85 5.55 0.85
N LEU A 101 -8.65 4.76 1.88
CA LEU A 101 -9.67 3.95 2.51
C LEU A 101 -9.76 4.27 4.00
N THR A 102 -10.91 4.07 4.58
CA THR A 102 -11.09 4.02 6.03
C THR A 102 -11.04 2.58 6.49
N ILE A 103 -10.48 2.35 7.67
CA ILE A 103 -10.46 1.04 8.31
C ILE A 103 -11.48 1.02 9.45
N ASP A 104 -12.31 0.00 9.49
CA ASP A 104 -13.09 -0.35 10.67
C ASP A 104 -12.19 -1.14 11.64
N LEU A 105 -11.75 -0.52 12.73
CA LEU A 105 -10.84 -1.11 13.70
C LEU A 105 -11.38 -2.36 14.42
N LYS A 106 -12.69 -2.66 14.31
CA LYS A 106 -13.27 -3.86 14.91
C LYS A 106 -13.25 -5.07 13.98
N THR A 107 -13.34 -4.81 12.68
CA THR A 107 -13.48 -5.86 11.67
C THR A 107 -12.29 -5.94 10.71
N GLY A 108 -11.41 -4.93 10.72
CA GLY A 108 -10.30 -4.79 9.78
C GLY A 108 -10.72 -4.38 8.37
N ILE A 109 -12.03 -4.22 8.10
CA ILE A 109 -12.55 -4.02 6.75
C ILE A 109 -12.19 -2.63 6.21
N PRO A 110 -11.41 -2.54 5.10
CA PRO A 110 -11.14 -1.28 4.45
C PRO A 110 -12.32 -0.86 3.56
N THR A 111 -12.69 0.42 3.62
CA THR A 111 -13.78 0.99 2.80
C THR A 111 -13.28 2.22 2.06
N PRO A 112 -13.37 2.29 0.72
CA PRO A 112 -12.96 3.45 -0.05
C PRO A 112 -13.74 4.71 0.35
N ILE A 113 -13.05 5.85 0.49
CA ILE A 113 -13.70 7.14 0.69
C ILE A 113 -14.26 7.68 -0.63
N ALA A 114 -15.21 8.62 -0.54
CA ALA A 114 -15.76 9.26 -1.73
C ALA A 114 -14.71 10.05 -2.51
N GLY A 115 -14.66 9.86 -3.83
CA GLY A 115 -13.72 10.53 -4.72
C GLY A 115 -12.45 9.73 -5.03
N ASN A 116 -12.37 8.49 -4.57
CA ASN A 116 -11.29 7.56 -4.94
C ASN A 116 -11.42 7.03 -6.39
N PRO A 117 -10.29 6.67 -7.04
CA PRO A 117 -8.93 7.02 -6.65
C PRO A 117 -8.64 8.49 -6.86
N LEU A 118 -7.77 9.08 -6.02
CA LEU A 118 -7.35 10.47 -6.15
C LEU A 118 -6.18 10.57 -7.15
N PRO A 119 -6.27 11.40 -8.21
CA PRO A 119 -5.12 11.65 -9.08
C PRO A 119 -3.96 12.27 -8.28
N ASP A 120 -2.78 11.65 -8.34
CA ASP A 120 -1.58 12.13 -7.65
C ASP A 120 -0.52 12.67 -8.61
N GLY A 121 -0.48 12.15 -9.83
CA GLY A 121 0.52 12.49 -10.84
C GLY A 121 1.51 11.34 -11.10
N PRO A 122 2.60 11.58 -11.85
CA PRO A 122 3.42 10.50 -12.35
C PRO A 122 4.16 9.75 -11.23
N THR A 123 4.21 8.44 -11.36
CA THR A 123 5.10 7.51 -10.64
C THR A 123 5.22 7.71 -9.11
N PRO A 124 4.09 7.77 -8.35
CA PRO A 124 4.19 7.76 -6.90
C PRO A 124 4.90 6.48 -6.43
N SER A 125 5.90 6.62 -5.56
CA SER A 125 6.79 5.53 -5.14
C SER A 125 6.59 5.12 -3.67
N ALA A 126 6.27 6.07 -2.80
CA ALA A 126 6.07 5.84 -1.39
C ALA A 126 5.10 6.86 -0.79
N VAL A 127 4.45 6.50 0.31
CA VAL A 127 3.46 7.33 1.00
C VAL A 127 3.66 7.28 2.51
N ALA A 128 3.50 8.41 3.17
CA ALA A 128 3.54 8.51 4.64
C ALA A 128 2.45 9.45 5.14
N ILE A 129 1.86 9.11 6.28
CA ILE A 129 0.88 9.92 7.00
C ILE A 129 1.55 10.54 8.21
N ASP A 130 1.32 11.83 8.42
CA ASP A 130 1.80 12.57 9.59
C ASP A 130 1.26 11.95 10.90
N PRO A 131 2.11 11.70 11.92
CA PRO A 131 1.67 11.12 13.19
C PRO A 131 0.53 11.88 13.89
N GLN A 132 0.40 13.18 13.63
CA GLN A 132 -0.70 14.00 14.13
C GLN A 132 -1.93 13.99 13.21
N LYS A 133 -1.91 13.20 12.14
CA LYS A 133 -3.04 12.99 11.23
C LYS A 133 -3.49 14.24 10.46
N ARG A 134 -2.58 15.21 10.30
CA ARG A 134 -2.86 16.48 9.61
C ARG A 134 -2.58 16.40 8.10
N PHE A 135 -1.53 15.67 7.73
CA PHE A 135 -0.98 15.65 6.39
C PHE A 135 -0.68 14.24 5.89
N LEU A 136 -0.78 14.07 4.59
CA LEU A 136 -0.28 12.91 3.86
C LEU A 136 0.73 13.41 2.82
N TYR A 137 1.87 12.73 2.72
CA TYR A 137 2.89 13.04 1.74
C TYR A 137 3.18 11.82 0.87
N VAL A 138 3.31 12.05 -0.43
CA VAL A 138 3.63 11.04 -1.43
C VAL A 138 4.92 11.43 -2.11
N ALA A 139 5.92 10.58 -2.01
CA ALA A 139 7.14 10.68 -2.77
C ALA A 139 6.94 10.12 -4.18
N SER A 140 7.58 10.71 -5.17
CA SER A 140 7.53 10.26 -6.55
C SER A 140 8.93 10.02 -7.09
N SER A 141 9.08 8.95 -7.87
CA SER A 141 10.32 8.69 -8.61
C SER A 141 10.57 9.70 -9.72
N SER A 142 9.64 10.62 -9.99
CA SER A 142 9.85 11.79 -10.85
C SER A 142 10.62 12.94 -10.19
N GLY A 143 10.97 12.83 -8.91
CA GLY A 143 11.74 13.85 -8.18
C GLY A 143 10.86 14.93 -7.54
N GLU A 144 9.73 14.54 -6.98
CA GLU A 144 8.83 15.45 -6.28
C GLU A 144 8.14 14.77 -5.09
N ILE A 145 7.69 15.59 -4.14
CA ILE A 145 6.83 15.18 -3.03
C ILE A 145 5.51 15.92 -3.16
N ARG A 146 4.39 15.21 -3.19
CA ARG A 146 3.07 15.80 -3.10
C ARG A 146 2.56 15.76 -1.67
N GLY A 147 2.08 16.91 -1.21
CA GLY A 147 1.51 17.06 0.13
C GLY A 147 0.01 17.28 0.04
N TYR A 148 -0.71 16.65 0.95
CA TYR A 148 -2.15 16.78 1.11
C TYR A 148 -2.50 17.08 2.56
N LEU A 149 -3.41 18.03 2.76
CA LEU A 149 -4.09 18.25 4.04
C LEU A 149 -5.20 17.20 4.19
N ILE A 150 -5.28 16.56 5.35
CA ILE A 150 -6.32 15.62 5.70
C ILE A 150 -7.40 16.37 6.48
N ASP A 151 -8.63 16.42 5.97
CA ASP A 151 -9.77 16.96 6.71
C ASP A 151 -10.14 15.96 7.83
N PRO A 152 -10.09 16.37 9.11
CA PRO A 152 -10.27 15.43 10.22
C PRO A 152 -11.70 14.88 10.36
N SER A 153 -12.68 15.52 9.71
CA SER A 153 -14.09 15.12 9.80
C SER A 153 -14.56 14.29 8.62
N THR A 154 -14.01 14.54 7.43
CA THR A 154 -14.42 13.87 6.19
C THR A 154 -13.34 12.97 5.62
N LEU A 155 -12.11 13.05 6.14
CA LEU A 155 -10.89 12.39 5.66
C LEU A 155 -10.53 12.74 4.21
N LYS A 156 -11.20 13.75 3.66
CA LYS A 156 -10.93 14.23 2.31
C LYS A 156 -9.55 14.86 2.23
N LEU A 157 -8.81 14.50 1.19
CA LEU A 157 -7.51 15.09 0.89
C LEU A 157 -7.65 16.37 0.06
N THR A 158 -6.91 17.40 0.45
CA THR A 158 -6.80 18.64 -0.31
C THR A 158 -5.32 18.96 -0.50
N ALA A 159 -4.89 19.23 -1.73
CA ALA A 159 -3.49 19.53 -2.00
C ALA A 159 -2.98 20.71 -1.16
N VAL A 160 -1.82 20.52 -0.54
CA VAL A 160 -1.12 21.57 0.19
C VAL A 160 -0.68 22.68 -0.78
N THR A 161 -0.84 23.92 -0.39
CA THR A 161 -0.39 25.06 -1.21
C THR A 161 1.11 24.97 -1.48
N GLY A 162 1.49 25.06 -2.76
CA GLY A 162 2.87 24.90 -3.21
C GLY A 162 3.26 23.47 -3.59
N SER A 163 2.39 22.48 -3.34
CA SER A 163 2.58 21.11 -3.83
C SER A 163 2.42 21.07 -5.37
N PRO A 164 3.23 20.27 -6.10
CA PRO A 164 4.31 19.41 -5.61
C PRO A 164 5.58 20.16 -5.21
N PHE A 165 6.33 19.62 -4.25
CA PHE A 165 7.61 20.12 -3.80
C PHE A 165 8.73 19.37 -4.51
N SER A 166 9.63 20.07 -5.20
CA SER A 166 10.74 19.43 -5.89
C SER A 166 11.75 18.82 -4.92
N THR A 167 12.18 17.60 -5.22
CA THR A 167 13.35 16.97 -4.63
C THR A 167 14.52 17.05 -5.60
N SER A 168 15.74 16.98 -5.11
CA SER A 168 16.94 17.03 -5.97
C SER A 168 17.15 15.76 -6.80
N ALA A 169 16.39 14.68 -6.51
CA ALA A 169 16.55 13.37 -7.16
C ALA A 169 15.29 12.50 -7.01
N GLN A 170 15.29 11.34 -7.69
CA GLN A 170 14.26 10.32 -7.53
C GLN A 170 14.14 9.86 -6.08
N SER A 171 12.97 10.00 -5.50
CA SER A 171 12.67 9.52 -4.15
C SER A 171 12.00 8.14 -4.22
N VAL A 172 12.55 7.16 -3.51
CA VAL A 172 12.07 5.77 -3.52
C VAL A 172 11.40 5.36 -2.21
N ALA A 173 11.70 6.07 -1.12
CA ALA A 173 11.08 5.88 0.18
C ALA A 173 10.86 7.22 0.87
N ILE A 174 9.91 7.27 1.80
CA ILE A 174 9.54 8.44 2.57
C ILE A 174 9.28 8.07 4.03
N ALA A 175 9.71 8.92 4.95
CA ALA A 175 9.40 8.82 6.37
C ALA A 175 9.07 10.20 6.94
N ILE A 176 8.32 10.22 8.03
CA ILE A 176 8.03 11.41 8.82
C ILE A 176 8.51 11.15 10.24
N ASP A 177 9.15 12.14 10.85
CA ASP A 177 9.58 12.01 12.24
C ASP A 177 8.39 11.93 13.21
N SER A 178 8.58 11.35 14.38
CA SER A 178 7.51 11.14 15.38
C SER A 178 6.86 12.44 15.86
N GLY A 179 7.57 13.57 15.74
CA GLY A 179 7.06 14.91 16.03
C GLY A 179 6.22 15.52 14.90
N GLY A 180 6.21 14.93 13.72
CA GLY A 180 5.54 15.48 12.53
C GLY A 180 6.12 16.82 12.11
N GLN A 181 7.44 16.99 12.24
CA GLN A 181 8.14 18.23 11.90
C GLN A 181 8.96 18.13 10.63
N PHE A 182 9.40 16.93 10.26
CA PHE A 182 10.27 16.69 9.13
C PHE A 182 9.80 15.52 8.27
N VAL A 183 9.88 15.70 6.96
CA VAL A 183 9.78 14.64 5.95
C VAL A 183 11.18 14.30 5.48
N LEU A 184 11.50 13.00 5.42
CA LEU A 184 12.74 12.49 4.89
C LEU A 184 12.46 11.60 3.68
N THR A 185 13.32 11.68 2.65
CA THR A 185 13.24 10.79 1.48
C THR A 185 14.57 10.14 1.19
N ALA A 186 14.54 8.84 0.89
CA ALA A 186 15.69 8.14 0.33
C ALA A 186 15.72 8.33 -1.19
N ASN A 187 16.86 8.80 -1.72
CA ASN A 187 17.04 9.13 -3.13
C ASN A 187 18.01 8.12 -3.77
N GLY A 188 17.45 7.01 -4.28
CA GLY A 188 18.21 5.83 -4.73
C GLY A 188 19.33 6.17 -5.68
N SER A 189 19.04 6.73 -6.84
CA SER A 189 20.02 7.02 -7.87
C SER A 189 21.04 8.11 -7.50
N ALA A 190 20.71 8.98 -6.54
CA ALA A 190 21.59 10.06 -6.09
C ALA A 190 22.49 9.69 -4.91
N ASN A 191 22.25 8.54 -4.26
CA ASN A 191 22.94 8.11 -3.04
C ASN A 191 22.85 9.14 -1.91
N THR A 192 21.66 9.70 -1.71
CA THR A 192 21.42 10.75 -0.71
C THR A 192 20.12 10.57 0.04
N VAL A 193 19.98 11.30 1.13
CA VAL A 193 18.73 11.50 1.88
C VAL A 193 18.40 12.98 1.86
N SER A 194 17.19 13.33 1.40
CA SER A 194 16.68 14.70 1.52
C SER A 194 15.85 14.85 2.78
N VAL A 195 15.93 16.02 3.42
CA VAL A 195 15.16 16.37 4.60
C VAL A 195 14.43 17.68 4.36
N PHE A 196 13.13 17.69 4.66
CA PHE A 196 12.25 18.84 4.50
C PHE A 196 11.57 19.15 5.83
N LYS A 197 11.53 20.42 6.20
CA LYS A 197 10.75 20.88 7.35
C LYS A 197 9.29 21.05 6.93
N ILE A 198 8.37 20.54 7.76
CA ILE A 198 6.93 20.70 7.58
C ILE A 198 6.51 22.05 8.20
N GLY A 199 5.99 22.93 7.39
CA GLY A 199 5.36 24.18 7.84
C GLY A 199 3.98 23.94 8.45
N SER A 200 3.44 24.92 9.15
CA SER A 200 2.11 24.85 9.79
C SER A 200 0.96 24.58 8.80
N SER A 201 1.14 24.93 7.53
CA SER A 201 0.19 24.66 6.44
C SER A 201 0.45 23.35 5.70
N GLY A 202 1.47 22.56 6.10
CA GLY A 202 1.91 21.36 5.41
C GLY A 202 2.89 21.61 4.27
N ALA A 203 3.22 22.87 3.96
CA ALA A 203 4.21 23.18 2.94
C ALA A 203 5.60 22.70 3.38
N LEU A 204 6.35 22.11 2.43
CA LEU A 204 7.68 21.58 2.68
C LEU A 204 8.75 22.61 2.29
N ALA A 205 9.76 22.74 3.14
CA ALA A 205 10.96 23.52 2.87
C ALA A 205 12.19 22.67 3.12
N GLU A 206 13.04 22.51 2.11
CA GLU A 206 14.27 21.73 2.24
C GLU A 206 15.21 22.37 3.29
N VAL A 207 15.77 21.56 4.19
CA VAL A 207 16.60 22.06 5.28
C VAL A 207 18.02 22.39 4.77
N ALA A 208 18.70 23.28 5.46
CA ALA A 208 20.08 23.64 5.10
C ALA A 208 21.01 22.41 5.19
N GLY A 209 21.79 22.18 4.15
CA GLY A 209 22.69 21.05 4.01
C GLY A 209 22.08 19.79 3.38
N SER A 210 20.75 19.77 3.18
CA SER A 210 20.09 18.71 2.40
C SER A 210 20.39 18.92 0.90
N PRO A 211 20.53 17.81 0.11
CA PRO A 211 20.50 16.42 0.54
C PRO A 211 21.80 15.94 1.21
N PHE A 212 21.68 15.04 2.17
CA PHE A 212 22.81 14.46 2.90
C PHE A 212 23.29 13.18 2.20
N ALA A 213 24.63 12.97 2.14
CA ALA A 213 25.19 11.77 1.53
C ALA A 213 24.79 10.50 2.29
N ALA A 214 24.45 9.44 1.56
CA ALA A 214 24.17 8.10 2.06
C ALA A 214 25.11 7.07 1.38
N GLY A 215 24.90 5.78 1.63
CA GLY A 215 25.54 4.71 0.88
C GLY A 215 24.93 4.54 -0.51
N ALA A 216 25.42 3.54 -1.27
CA ALA A 216 24.97 3.31 -2.65
C ALA A 216 23.54 2.73 -2.70
N ASP A 217 22.67 3.36 -3.51
CA ASP A 217 21.30 2.97 -3.77
C ASP A 217 20.44 2.87 -2.50
N PRO A 218 20.21 4.00 -1.78
CA PRO A 218 19.32 4.04 -0.65
C PRO A 218 17.88 3.69 -1.06
N SER A 219 17.28 2.67 -0.41
CA SER A 219 16.00 2.08 -0.74
C SER A 219 14.93 2.24 0.35
N ALA A 220 15.35 2.42 1.60
CA ALA A 220 14.44 2.63 2.72
C ALA A 220 15.02 3.67 3.69
N VAL A 221 14.15 4.43 4.34
CA VAL A 221 14.50 5.41 5.37
C VAL A 221 13.50 5.31 6.52
N ILE A 222 14.00 5.29 7.75
CA ILE A 222 13.19 5.34 8.97
C ILE A 222 13.77 6.37 9.95
N VAL A 223 12.91 6.89 10.82
CA VAL A 223 13.28 7.82 11.90
C VAL A 223 12.76 7.26 13.20
N THR A 224 13.64 7.11 14.18
CA THR A 224 13.29 6.65 15.53
C THR A 224 12.73 7.80 16.38
N ALA A 225 12.02 7.48 17.47
CA ALA A 225 11.58 8.48 18.44
C ALA A 225 12.79 9.16 19.12
N GLY A 226 13.93 8.47 19.22
CA GLY A 226 15.22 9.03 19.68
C GLY A 226 15.90 9.96 18.69
N HIS A 227 15.25 10.27 17.55
CA HIS A 227 15.77 11.15 16.49
C HIS A 227 17.02 10.64 15.76
N TYR A 228 17.18 9.33 15.69
CA TYR A 228 18.15 8.71 14.79
C TYR A 228 17.48 8.35 13.47
N VAL A 229 18.22 8.54 12.38
CA VAL A 229 17.77 8.21 11.02
C VAL A 229 18.59 7.05 10.51
N TYR A 230 17.94 6.00 10.06
CA TYR A 230 18.57 4.84 9.44
C TYR A 230 18.12 4.69 8.00
N VAL A 231 19.08 4.36 7.12
CA VAL A 231 18.88 4.28 5.67
C VAL A 231 19.47 2.98 5.15
N ALA A 232 18.66 2.13 4.54
CA ALA A 232 19.15 0.93 3.86
C ALA A 232 19.77 1.31 2.53
N ASN A 233 21.00 0.86 2.29
CA ASN A 233 21.75 1.09 1.06
C ASN A 233 21.87 -0.22 0.30
N THR A 234 20.97 -0.49 -0.65
CA THR A 234 20.84 -1.79 -1.31
C THR A 234 22.10 -2.23 -2.02
N LEU A 235 22.66 -1.38 -2.86
CA LEU A 235 23.93 -1.68 -3.55
C LEU A 235 25.16 -1.49 -2.66
N GLY A 236 25.01 -0.72 -1.58
CA GLY A 236 26.06 -0.48 -0.60
C GLY A 236 26.23 -1.61 0.43
N GLY A 237 25.29 -2.55 0.53
CA GLY A 237 25.31 -3.65 1.51
C GLY A 237 25.46 -3.13 2.95
N SER A 238 24.70 -2.08 3.30
CA SER A 238 24.91 -1.39 4.58
C SER A 238 23.70 -0.59 5.02
N VAL A 239 23.69 -0.19 6.29
CA VAL A 239 22.76 0.78 6.85
C VAL A 239 23.51 2.04 7.24
N SER A 240 23.22 3.17 6.59
CA SER A 240 23.69 4.49 7.04
C SER A 240 22.90 4.94 8.26
N ALA A 241 23.58 5.52 9.24
CA ALA A 241 22.98 6.04 10.47
C ALA A 241 23.38 7.49 10.71
N TYR A 242 22.39 8.29 11.15
CA TYR A 242 22.58 9.71 11.46
C TYR A 242 21.86 10.06 12.75
N SER A 243 22.40 11.04 13.48
CA SER A 243 21.61 11.81 14.46
C SER A 243 20.99 12.99 13.75
N MET A 244 19.71 13.24 14.02
CA MET A 244 18.95 14.36 13.45
C MET A 244 18.79 15.48 14.48
N ASN A 245 19.13 16.70 14.11
CA ASN A 245 18.86 17.87 14.93
C ASN A 245 17.36 18.19 14.90
N THR A 246 16.69 18.13 16.04
CA THR A 246 15.23 18.30 16.17
C THR A 246 14.71 19.70 15.84
N THR A 247 15.57 20.69 15.74
CA THR A 247 15.19 22.08 15.41
C THR A 247 15.41 22.39 13.93
N SER A 248 16.59 21.98 13.40
CA SER A 248 16.99 22.30 12.03
C SER A 248 16.75 21.20 11.02
N GLY A 249 16.58 19.93 11.45
CA GLY A 249 16.50 18.75 10.59
C GLY A 249 17.86 18.33 10.02
N ALA A 250 18.96 18.96 10.38
CA ALA A 250 20.29 18.62 9.88
C ALA A 250 20.71 17.23 10.36
N LEU A 251 21.23 16.43 9.42
CA LEU A 251 21.74 15.09 9.70
C LEU A 251 23.26 15.11 9.92
N VAL A 252 23.72 14.44 10.98
CA VAL A 252 25.13 14.21 11.28
C VAL A 252 25.37 12.71 11.33
N PRO A 253 26.31 12.17 10.53
CA PRO A 253 26.59 10.74 10.55
C PRO A 253 27.00 10.25 11.95
N VAL A 254 26.41 9.13 12.36
CA VAL A 254 26.79 8.42 13.59
C VAL A 254 28.18 7.82 13.42
N VAL A 255 28.99 7.84 14.48
CA VAL A 255 30.35 7.23 14.45
C VAL A 255 30.23 5.75 14.10
N GLY A 256 30.97 5.31 13.08
CA GLY A 256 30.93 3.95 12.56
C GLY A 256 29.98 3.74 11.37
N SER A 257 29.13 4.73 11.06
CA SER A 257 28.26 4.70 9.88
C SER A 257 29.09 4.79 8.57
N PRO A 258 28.71 4.04 7.51
CA PRO A 258 27.61 3.06 7.46
C PRO A 258 27.98 1.72 8.11
N PHE A 259 26.98 1.04 8.68
CA PHE A 259 27.11 -0.27 9.30
C PHE A 259 26.87 -1.36 8.26
N PRO A 260 27.80 -2.31 8.05
CA PRO A 260 27.65 -3.32 7.01
C PRO A 260 26.55 -4.33 7.37
N THR A 261 25.85 -4.81 6.34
CA THR A 261 24.98 -5.98 6.38
C THR A 261 25.61 -7.12 5.58
N ALA A 262 24.98 -8.30 5.58
CA ALA A 262 25.51 -9.46 4.84
C ALA A 262 25.20 -9.40 3.35
N GLY A 263 24.15 -8.66 2.95
CA GLY A 263 23.62 -8.68 1.58
C GLY A 263 23.11 -7.32 1.08
N SER A 264 21.95 -7.34 0.44
CA SER A 264 21.32 -6.18 -0.19
C SER A 264 20.08 -5.74 0.58
N PRO A 265 20.22 -4.85 1.58
CA PRO A 265 19.10 -4.39 2.39
C PRO A 265 18.12 -3.59 1.54
N ASN A 266 16.83 -3.93 1.60
CA ASN A 266 15.75 -3.35 0.79
C ASN A 266 14.58 -2.76 1.58
N GLY A 267 14.51 -3.04 2.89
CA GLY A 267 13.51 -2.51 3.80
C GLY A 267 14.07 -2.37 5.20
N LEU A 268 13.55 -1.44 5.96
CA LEU A 268 13.92 -1.20 7.37
C LEU A 268 12.69 -1.09 8.24
N VAL A 269 12.80 -1.59 9.45
CA VAL A 269 11.85 -1.33 10.53
C VAL A 269 12.62 -1.18 11.84
N VAL A 270 12.13 -0.30 12.70
CA VAL A 270 12.55 -0.17 14.09
C VAL A 270 11.46 -0.74 14.99
N ASP A 271 11.83 -1.43 16.06
CA ASP A 271 10.87 -1.82 17.08
C ASP A 271 10.33 -0.58 17.82
N GLN A 272 9.12 -0.68 18.36
CA GLN A 272 8.46 0.44 19.06
C GLN A 272 9.21 0.94 20.30
N THR A 273 10.19 0.18 20.77
CA THR A 273 11.03 0.55 21.94
C THR A 273 12.29 1.31 21.53
N ASP A 274 12.53 1.53 20.23
CA ASP A 274 13.75 2.11 19.67
C ASP A 274 15.03 1.37 20.11
N THR A 275 14.93 0.06 20.35
CA THR A 275 16.07 -0.75 20.79
C THR A 275 16.72 -1.57 19.69
N HIS A 276 15.96 -1.91 18.64
CA HIS A 276 16.44 -2.73 17.53
C HIS A 276 16.01 -2.18 16.18
N VAL A 277 16.90 -2.32 15.19
CA VAL A 277 16.61 -2.10 13.77
C VAL A 277 16.74 -3.43 13.05
N TYR A 278 15.79 -3.73 12.18
CA TYR A 278 15.83 -4.89 11.31
C TYR A 278 15.83 -4.44 9.86
N ALA A 279 16.79 -4.97 9.10
CA ALA A 279 16.90 -4.77 7.67
C ALA A 279 16.54 -6.07 6.95
N THR A 280 15.51 -6.04 6.11
CA THR A 280 15.21 -7.15 5.21
C THR A 280 16.16 -7.14 4.03
N GLU A 281 16.63 -8.31 3.63
CA GLU A 281 17.58 -8.46 2.53
C GLU A 281 17.01 -9.36 1.44
N SER A 282 17.19 -8.94 0.18
CA SER A 282 16.68 -9.69 -0.95
C SER A 282 17.66 -10.75 -1.46
N GLN A 283 18.93 -10.62 -1.14
CA GLN A 283 20.00 -11.56 -1.48
C GLN A 283 21.15 -11.42 -0.48
N PRO A 284 21.41 -12.44 0.36
CA PRO A 284 20.58 -13.64 0.58
C PRO A 284 19.22 -13.30 1.23
N ASN A 285 18.28 -14.28 1.25
CA ASN A 285 16.96 -14.10 1.85
C ASN A 285 17.08 -14.16 3.37
N GLU A 286 17.22 -13.00 4.01
CA GLU A 286 17.45 -12.95 5.46
C GLU A 286 17.05 -11.60 6.05
N VAL A 287 16.95 -11.55 7.37
CA VAL A 287 16.79 -10.33 8.14
C VAL A 287 18.06 -10.05 8.89
N TYR A 288 18.69 -8.91 8.65
CA TYR A 288 19.82 -8.46 9.43
C TYR A 288 19.33 -7.62 10.61
N GLY A 289 19.58 -8.09 11.84
CA GLY A 289 19.19 -7.40 13.06
C GLY A 289 20.33 -6.65 13.72
N PHE A 290 20.06 -5.44 14.19
CA PHE A 290 20.96 -4.60 14.96
C PHE A 290 20.33 -4.14 16.27
N SER A 291 21.10 -4.09 17.34
CA SER A 291 20.76 -3.32 18.53
C SER A 291 21.20 -1.87 18.36
N ILE A 292 20.38 -0.94 18.86
CA ILE A 292 20.65 0.50 18.83
C ILE A 292 21.27 0.92 20.15
N ASN A 293 22.40 1.62 20.10
CA ASN A 293 22.92 2.32 21.28
C ASN A 293 22.10 3.61 21.47
N ALA A 294 21.28 3.65 22.51
CA ALA A 294 20.34 4.75 22.77
C ALA A 294 20.98 6.13 22.90
N SER A 295 22.27 6.22 23.30
CA SER A 295 22.96 7.51 23.47
C SER A 295 23.69 8.00 22.23
N SER A 296 24.01 7.13 21.29
CA SER A 296 24.82 7.48 20.11
C SER A 296 24.15 7.14 18.78
N GLY A 297 23.11 6.29 18.76
CA GLY A 297 22.49 5.76 17.55
C GLY A 297 23.35 4.74 16.79
N ALA A 298 24.51 4.34 17.36
CA ALA A 298 25.38 3.36 16.74
C ALA A 298 24.73 1.98 16.76
N LEU A 299 24.90 1.24 15.65
CA LEU A 299 24.33 -0.08 15.46
C LEU A 299 25.37 -1.16 15.80
N THR A 300 24.90 -2.22 16.47
CA THR A 300 25.70 -3.43 16.74
C THR A 300 24.88 -4.63 16.33
N ALA A 301 25.45 -5.54 15.51
CA ALA A 301 24.75 -6.74 15.07
C ALA A 301 24.26 -7.58 16.25
N ILE A 302 23.01 -7.98 16.21
CA ILE A 302 22.40 -8.87 17.20
C ILE A 302 23.08 -10.25 17.08
N PRO A 303 23.43 -10.90 18.20
CA PRO A 303 23.99 -12.24 18.17
C PRO A 303 23.08 -13.23 17.43
N GLY A 304 23.62 -13.93 16.45
CA GLY A 304 22.89 -14.84 15.56
C GLY A 304 22.37 -14.18 14.29
N SER A 305 22.47 -12.85 14.15
CA SER A 305 22.20 -12.16 12.89
C SER A 305 23.27 -12.53 11.84
N PRO A 306 22.87 -12.67 10.54
CA PRO A 306 21.53 -12.53 10.01
C PRO A 306 20.63 -13.73 10.31
N PHE A 307 19.29 -13.50 10.33
CA PHE A 307 18.28 -14.51 10.55
C PHE A 307 17.69 -14.95 9.20
N ALA A 308 17.71 -16.27 8.93
CA ALA A 308 17.22 -16.79 7.67
C ALA A 308 15.72 -16.52 7.49
N ALA A 309 15.31 -16.23 6.26
CA ALA A 309 13.95 -16.16 5.81
C ALA A 309 13.70 -17.18 4.70
N SER A 310 12.47 -17.65 4.57
CA SER A 310 12.13 -18.70 3.59
C SER A 310 12.25 -18.22 2.14
N TYR A 311 12.00 -16.91 1.89
CA TYR A 311 11.99 -16.29 0.56
C TYR A 311 12.57 -14.88 0.60
N THR A 312 12.65 -14.24 -0.59
CA THR A 312 13.05 -12.82 -0.71
C THR A 312 12.04 -11.92 -0.01
N ILE A 313 12.45 -11.30 1.07
CA ILE A 313 11.59 -10.47 1.93
C ILE A 313 11.80 -8.98 1.71
N ARG A 314 10.73 -8.21 1.98
CA ARG A 314 10.69 -6.74 1.87
C ARG A 314 9.60 -6.14 2.75
N SER A 315 9.56 -4.81 2.85
CA SER A 315 8.50 -4.08 3.56
C SER A 315 8.24 -4.65 4.96
N PRO A 316 9.24 -4.70 5.84
CA PRO A 316 9.08 -5.22 7.18
C PRO A 316 8.20 -4.27 8.01
N VAL A 317 7.35 -4.84 8.87
CA VAL A 317 6.58 -4.13 9.89
C VAL A 317 6.77 -4.83 11.23
N ALA A 318 6.84 -4.05 12.31
CA ALA A 318 6.93 -4.56 13.67
C ALA A 318 5.67 -4.18 14.45
N ASP A 319 5.19 -5.07 15.31
CA ASP A 319 4.05 -4.77 16.18
C ASP A 319 4.42 -3.75 17.28
N ALA A 320 3.39 -3.07 17.82
CA ALA A 320 3.56 -2.04 18.84
C ALA A 320 4.16 -2.58 20.15
N GLU A 321 4.05 -3.88 20.40
CA GLU A 321 4.63 -4.55 21.57
C GLU A 321 6.10 -4.93 21.38
N GLY A 322 6.65 -4.82 20.13
CA GLY A 322 8.01 -5.23 19.79
C GLY A 322 8.24 -6.75 19.90
N LYS A 323 7.18 -7.54 19.80
CA LYS A 323 7.23 -9.00 19.95
C LYS A 323 7.28 -9.74 18.63
N ARG A 324 6.86 -9.08 17.55
CA ARG A 324 6.72 -9.70 16.23
C ARG A 324 7.21 -8.80 15.13
N LEU A 325 7.74 -9.44 14.09
CA LEU A 325 8.07 -8.81 12.84
C LEU A 325 7.40 -9.59 11.72
N HIS A 326 6.78 -8.87 10.79
CA HIS A 326 6.21 -9.44 9.58
C HIS A 326 6.91 -8.84 8.37
N ALA A 327 7.12 -9.64 7.33
CA ALA A 327 7.72 -9.17 6.08
C ALA A 327 7.04 -9.80 4.87
N ALA A 328 6.79 -9.00 3.83
CA ALA A 328 6.24 -9.48 2.57
C ALA A 328 7.32 -10.22 1.77
N ASN A 329 7.02 -11.41 1.25
CA ASN A 329 8.00 -12.21 0.50
C ASN A 329 7.68 -12.36 -1.00
N GLY A 330 6.67 -11.65 -1.49
CA GLY A 330 6.26 -11.68 -2.90
C GLY A 330 5.26 -12.78 -3.25
N THR A 331 4.95 -13.68 -2.31
CA THR A 331 3.88 -14.69 -2.42
C THR A 331 3.11 -14.80 -1.11
N ASP A 332 3.78 -14.55 0.01
CA ASP A 332 3.27 -14.79 1.36
C ASP A 332 3.73 -13.67 2.30
N VAL A 333 3.39 -13.81 3.58
CA VAL A 333 3.92 -13.00 4.68
C VAL A 333 4.73 -13.90 5.60
N ASP A 334 6.02 -13.60 5.74
CA ASP A 334 6.89 -14.23 6.72
C ASP A 334 6.65 -13.60 8.09
N CYS A 335 6.52 -14.45 9.10
CA CYS A 335 6.27 -14.03 10.48
C CYS A 335 7.41 -14.50 11.39
N PHE A 336 7.91 -13.57 12.21
CA PHE A 336 9.00 -13.81 13.16
C PHE A 336 8.58 -13.41 14.56
N LEU A 337 8.95 -14.21 15.56
CA LEU A 337 8.97 -13.78 16.95
C LEU A 337 10.26 -13.05 17.25
N VAL A 338 10.14 -11.95 17.98
CA VAL A 338 11.27 -11.16 18.48
C VAL A 338 11.53 -11.56 19.94
N ASN A 339 12.73 -11.97 20.24
CA ASN A 339 13.15 -12.19 21.62
C ASN A 339 13.33 -10.83 22.29
N ALA A 340 12.48 -10.50 23.26
CA ALA A 340 12.43 -9.19 23.93
C ALA A 340 13.74 -8.75 24.61
N SER A 341 14.63 -9.67 24.96
CA SER A 341 15.89 -9.34 25.64
C SER A 341 17.08 -9.22 24.71
N SER A 342 17.08 -9.94 23.60
CA SER A 342 18.22 -9.99 22.67
C SER A 342 17.93 -9.42 21.29
N GLY A 343 16.65 -9.21 20.94
CA GLY A 343 16.23 -8.85 19.59
C GLY A 343 16.35 -9.98 18.56
N ALA A 344 16.78 -11.18 18.96
CA ALA A 344 16.94 -12.31 18.05
C ALA A 344 15.58 -12.74 17.46
N LEU A 345 15.57 -13.04 16.16
CA LEU A 345 14.37 -13.46 15.45
C LEU A 345 14.27 -14.99 15.38
N THR A 346 13.05 -15.48 15.50
CA THR A 346 12.71 -16.88 15.23
C THR A 346 11.53 -16.89 14.27
N GLU A 347 11.71 -17.47 13.08
CA GLU A 347 10.62 -17.62 12.12
C GLU A 347 9.57 -18.57 12.69
N ILE A 348 8.30 -18.16 12.68
CA ILE A 348 7.17 -18.94 13.22
C ILE A 348 6.24 -19.46 12.12
N GLY A 349 6.46 -19.08 10.89
CA GLY A 349 5.73 -19.60 9.74
C GLY A 349 5.40 -18.58 8.69
N LEU A 350 4.68 -19.04 7.69
CA LEU A 350 4.20 -18.28 6.56
C LEU A 350 2.67 -18.15 6.64
N SER A 351 2.15 -17.00 6.28
CA SER A 351 0.71 -16.83 6.05
C SER A 351 0.49 -16.59 4.56
N TYR A 352 -0.20 -17.54 3.94
CA TYR A 352 -0.41 -17.57 2.51
C TYR A 352 -1.35 -16.45 2.08
N THR A 353 -0.90 -15.65 1.10
CA THR A 353 -1.72 -14.70 0.36
C THR A 353 -2.28 -15.37 -0.90
N ASN A 354 -3.41 -14.85 -1.40
CA ASN A 354 -3.97 -15.32 -2.68
C ASN A 354 -3.29 -14.66 -3.88
N GLY A 355 -2.35 -13.76 -3.64
CA GLY A 355 -1.71 -12.95 -4.64
C GLY A 355 -0.22 -12.78 -4.38
N ARG A 356 0.24 -11.55 -4.53
CA ARG A 356 1.64 -11.20 -4.44
C ARG A 356 1.86 -10.05 -3.45
N ALA A 357 2.07 -10.39 -2.18
CA ALA A 357 2.36 -9.41 -1.14
C ALA A 357 3.68 -8.67 -1.40
N ILE A 358 3.62 -7.35 -1.55
CA ILE A 358 4.80 -6.50 -1.80
C ILE A 358 5.01 -5.41 -0.76
N ALA A 359 3.96 -5.03 -0.04
CA ALA A 359 4.02 -4.06 1.04
C ALA A 359 3.06 -4.46 2.15
N LEU A 360 3.44 -4.18 3.39
CA LEU A 360 2.66 -4.47 4.58
C LEU A 360 2.41 -3.20 5.38
N ALA A 361 1.30 -3.17 6.10
CA ALA A 361 1.04 -2.21 7.16
C ALA A 361 0.22 -2.88 8.28
N LEU A 362 0.41 -2.42 9.51
CA LEU A 362 -0.37 -2.79 10.67
C LEU A 362 -1.37 -1.68 10.98
N ASP A 363 -2.50 -1.96 11.61
CA ASP A 363 -3.34 -0.95 12.22
C ASP A 363 -2.77 -0.53 13.59
N GLY A 364 -3.27 0.58 14.16
CA GLY A 364 -2.72 1.09 15.42
C GLY A 364 -2.84 0.13 16.62
N PRO A 365 -3.92 -0.67 16.75
CA PRO A 365 -4.02 -1.71 17.79
C PRO A 365 -3.21 -2.98 17.51
N ASP A 366 -2.66 -3.16 16.28
CA ASP A 366 -2.04 -4.40 15.79
C ASP A 366 -2.99 -5.61 15.79
N ASP A 367 -4.29 -5.35 15.63
CA ASP A 367 -5.29 -6.41 15.48
C ASP A 367 -5.35 -6.95 14.05
N PHE A 368 -4.93 -6.12 13.06
CA PHE A 368 -4.99 -6.44 11.64
C PHE A 368 -3.72 -6.08 10.89
N LEU A 369 -3.34 -6.99 9.98
CA LEU A 369 -2.27 -6.79 9.01
C LEU A 369 -2.87 -6.66 7.62
N TYR A 370 -2.43 -5.63 6.90
CA TYR A 370 -2.82 -5.32 5.54
C TYR A 370 -1.66 -5.66 4.61
N ALA A 371 -1.90 -6.58 3.68
CA ALA A 371 -0.92 -6.99 2.68
C ALA A 371 -1.36 -6.53 1.29
N LEU A 372 -0.50 -5.76 0.64
CA LEU A 372 -0.76 -5.21 -0.68
C LEU A 372 -0.39 -6.21 -1.76
N ASP A 373 -1.37 -6.71 -2.50
CA ASP A 373 -1.19 -7.53 -3.68
C ASP A 373 -1.15 -6.66 -4.95
N ASN A 374 0.05 -6.56 -5.55
CA ASN A 374 0.24 -5.75 -6.74
C ASN A 374 -0.17 -6.43 -8.05
N VAL A 375 -0.45 -7.71 -8.06
CA VAL A 375 -0.93 -8.44 -9.24
C VAL A 375 -2.45 -8.41 -9.31
N GLY A 376 -3.11 -8.64 -8.15
CA GLY A 376 -4.56 -8.60 -8.03
C GLY A 376 -5.14 -7.19 -7.94
N ASN A 377 -4.33 -6.14 -7.73
CA ASN A 377 -4.78 -4.79 -7.39
C ASN A 377 -5.75 -4.81 -6.19
N GLN A 378 -5.31 -5.40 -5.10
CA GLN A 378 -6.16 -5.68 -3.96
C GLN A 378 -5.36 -5.63 -2.66
N ILE A 379 -6.08 -5.53 -1.56
CA ILE A 379 -5.52 -5.65 -0.21
C ILE A 379 -6.06 -6.92 0.40
N GLU A 380 -5.18 -7.76 0.86
CA GLU A 380 -5.51 -8.87 1.75
C GLU A 380 -5.39 -8.39 3.19
N VAL A 381 -6.37 -8.75 3.99
CA VAL A 381 -6.43 -8.34 5.39
C VAL A 381 -6.47 -9.59 6.27
N PHE A 382 -5.56 -9.63 7.22
CA PHE A 382 -5.45 -10.71 8.19
C PHE A 382 -5.73 -10.18 9.59
N SER A 383 -6.49 -10.93 10.38
CA SER A 383 -6.51 -10.74 11.83
C SER A 383 -5.29 -11.41 12.45
N ILE A 384 -4.73 -10.78 13.46
CA ILE A 384 -3.54 -11.26 14.17
C ILE A 384 -3.99 -11.90 15.47
N ASN A 385 -3.64 -13.17 15.71
CA ASN A 385 -3.88 -13.80 16.99
C ASN A 385 -2.94 -13.18 18.06
N PRO A 386 -3.46 -12.55 19.11
CA PRO A 386 -2.63 -11.85 20.09
C PRO A 386 -1.72 -12.79 20.89
N THR A 387 -2.01 -14.09 20.93
CA THR A 387 -1.25 -15.06 21.74
C THR A 387 -0.02 -15.59 21.01
N ASP A 388 -0.19 -16.01 19.74
CA ASP A 388 0.87 -16.68 18.96
C ASP A 388 1.27 -15.94 17.70
N GLY A 389 0.56 -14.85 17.33
CA GLY A 389 0.83 -14.04 16.14
C GLY A 389 0.36 -14.67 14.84
N ALA A 390 -0.39 -15.77 14.90
CA ALA A 390 -0.92 -16.42 13.70
C ALA A 390 -1.85 -15.47 12.94
N LEU A 391 -1.61 -15.37 11.63
CA LEU A 391 -2.42 -14.58 10.74
C LEU A 391 -3.57 -15.40 10.16
N THR A 392 -4.78 -14.85 10.22
CA THR A 392 -5.98 -15.47 9.65
C THR A 392 -6.67 -14.50 8.73
N LEU A 393 -6.89 -14.89 7.48
CA LEU A 393 -7.56 -14.05 6.49
C LEU A 393 -8.99 -13.71 6.95
N ILE A 394 -9.34 -12.42 6.99
CA ILE A 394 -10.69 -12.01 7.42
C ILE A 394 -11.74 -12.32 6.35
N SER A 395 -13.01 -12.44 6.77
CA SER A 395 -14.12 -12.65 5.84
C SER A 395 -14.27 -11.47 4.87
N GLY A 396 -14.37 -11.77 3.58
CA GLY A 396 -14.49 -10.78 2.51
C GLY A 396 -13.16 -10.34 1.90
N SER A 397 -12.03 -10.71 2.51
CA SER A 397 -10.71 -10.52 1.90
C SER A 397 -10.54 -11.46 0.68
N PRO A 398 -9.87 -11.02 -0.40
CA PRO A 398 -9.23 -9.71 -0.59
C PRO A 398 -10.20 -8.60 -0.98
N PHE A 399 -9.83 -7.34 -0.67
CA PHE A 399 -10.58 -6.14 -1.00
C PHE A 399 -9.99 -5.48 -2.23
N ALA A 400 -10.80 -5.30 -3.28
CA ALA A 400 -10.34 -4.70 -4.53
C ALA A 400 -10.00 -3.21 -4.35
N LEU A 401 -8.87 -2.81 -4.90
CA LEU A 401 -8.47 -1.43 -5.12
C LEU A 401 -8.87 -1.01 -6.55
N PHE A 402 -9.02 0.29 -6.79
CA PHE A 402 -9.22 0.84 -8.14
C PHE A 402 -10.34 0.12 -8.96
N PRO A 403 -11.62 0.24 -8.60
CA PRO A 403 -12.70 -0.37 -9.35
C PRO A 403 -12.65 0.05 -10.82
N GLY A 404 -12.44 -0.91 -11.74
CA GLY A 404 -12.33 -0.67 -13.18
C GLY A 404 -10.90 -0.73 -13.76
N ALA A 405 -9.87 -0.91 -12.96
CA ALA A 405 -8.54 -1.25 -13.47
C ALA A 405 -8.59 -2.69 -14.02
N GLY A 406 -8.60 -2.81 -15.35
CA GLY A 406 -8.48 -4.11 -16.01
C GLY A 406 -7.14 -4.78 -15.66
N THR A 407 -7.07 -6.08 -15.82
CA THR A 407 -5.96 -7.01 -15.52
C THR A 407 -4.61 -6.69 -16.19
N GLN A 408 -4.19 -5.47 -16.14
CA GLN A 408 -2.83 -5.07 -16.49
C GLN A 408 -1.98 -5.16 -15.23
N ASN A 409 -0.75 -5.59 -15.36
CA ASN A 409 0.27 -5.77 -14.32
C ASN A 409 0.70 -4.40 -13.70
N ILE A 410 -0.26 -3.67 -13.18
CA ILE A 410 -0.24 -2.27 -12.78
C ILE A 410 -0.43 -2.25 -11.26
N GLY A 411 0.64 -2.62 -10.54
CA GLY A 411 0.50 -2.77 -9.12
C GLY A 411 0.57 -1.47 -8.34
N PRO A 412 -0.24 -1.34 -7.30
CA PRO A 412 0.08 -0.47 -6.18
C PRO A 412 1.47 -0.83 -5.66
N ASN A 413 2.23 0.14 -5.20
CA ASN A 413 3.64 -0.05 -4.86
C ASN A 413 4.02 0.37 -3.44
N ALA A 414 3.16 1.10 -2.73
CA ALA A 414 3.36 1.43 -1.33
C ALA A 414 2.03 1.52 -0.58
N LEU A 415 2.07 1.18 0.69
CA LEU A 415 0.96 1.12 1.61
C LEU A 415 1.37 1.76 2.93
N THR A 416 0.49 2.56 3.54
CA THR A 416 0.65 3.06 4.89
C THR A 416 -0.69 3.09 5.61
N VAL A 417 -0.69 2.77 6.88
CA VAL A 417 -1.82 2.92 7.79
C VAL A 417 -1.50 4.03 8.77
N GLN A 418 -2.52 4.76 9.16
CA GLN A 418 -2.45 5.80 10.17
C GLN A 418 -2.51 5.15 11.56
N HIS A 419 -1.46 5.29 12.36
CA HIS A 419 -1.38 4.82 13.75
C HIS A 419 -1.91 5.86 14.74
#